data_88defec19d1a9e03ee3c26eb8b273b17
#
_entry.id   88defec19d1a9e03ee3c26eb8b273b17
#
_cell.length_a   1.000
_cell.length_b   1.000
_cell.length_c   1.000
_cell.angle_alpha   90.00
_cell.angle_beta   90.00
_cell.angle_gamma   90.00
#
_symmetry.space_group_name_H-M   'P 1'
#
loop_
_entity.id
_entity.type
_entity.pdbx_description
1 polymer ?
#
loop_
_entity_poly.entity_id
_entity_poly.type
_entity_poly.pdbx_seq_one_letter_code
_entity_poly.pdbx_strand_id
1 'polypeptide(L)'
;MRVLLVNKFYYPRGGDCVVVLNTEALLREYGIEAEVFAMRYPENLPARYQNHFASEVKFNGGVENRLQALRRTLGMDDVIKCFKAVLDEFKPDVVHLHNIHSYLSPVVGVLAHRRGIRVVWTLHDYKLLCPRYDCLLDGRPCEQCVTGGKNGVLAHRCMKNSLAASAVAKLEAIKWNRRVLEQNTDLFVCPCQFMADMMKKGGFDPAKLLVLNNFIDPIKFRRYQALDNTVLREDYYCYVGRLSAEKGVADLLEVASRLPYRLKVAGGGPLESELRERYGACPNIEFLGMLDADAVARLLSNARLSVVPSQWYENNPLSVVESLCAGTPVAGADIGGIPELIDNESGIVFQPFDSEALCTALSSALSRRWNHAEIARRSLQRFSQQTHLQVLMNDVYRV
;
A
#
# COMPACT_ATOMS: atom_id res chain seq x y z
N MET A 1 -15.11 -12.23 -19.69
CA MET A 1 -15.07 -12.05 -18.24
C MET A 1 -15.27 -10.58 -17.91
N ARG A 2 -16.08 -10.27 -16.92
CA ARG A 2 -16.37 -8.92 -16.43
C ARG A 2 -15.92 -8.81 -14.99
N VAL A 3 -15.07 -7.83 -14.70
CA VAL A 3 -14.49 -7.60 -13.37
C VAL A 3 -14.92 -6.23 -12.85
N LEU A 4 -15.53 -6.19 -11.67
CA LEU A 4 -15.86 -4.96 -10.98
C LEU A 4 -14.83 -4.70 -9.87
N LEU A 5 -13.95 -3.71 -10.08
CA LEU A 5 -13.02 -3.25 -9.06
C LEU A 5 -13.73 -2.32 -8.09
N VAL A 6 -13.56 -2.53 -6.79
CA VAL A 6 -14.23 -1.73 -5.76
C VAL A 6 -13.20 -1.09 -4.85
N ASN A 7 -13.11 0.24 -4.89
CA ASN A 7 -12.20 1.01 -4.04
C ASN A 7 -12.86 2.31 -3.57
N LYS A 8 -12.44 2.82 -2.40
CA LYS A 8 -13.01 4.04 -1.82
C LYS A 8 -12.82 5.28 -2.69
N PHE A 9 -11.68 5.42 -3.40
CA PHE A 9 -11.34 6.53 -4.28
C PHE A 9 -11.02 6.03 -5.67
N TYR A 10 -11.36 6.82 -6.70
CA TYR A 10 -11.06 6.50 -8.10
C TYR A 10 -10.27 7.64 -8.75
N TYR A 11 -9.16 8.02 -8.11
CA TYR A 11 -8.17 8.99 -8.60
C TYR A 11 -6.80 8.72 -7.96
N PRO A 12 -5.68 9.18 -8.55
CA PRO A 12 -4.34 8.97 -7.99
C PRO A 12 -4.17 9.73 -6.67
N ARG A 13 -4.27 9.02 -5.53
CA ARG A 13 -4.16 9.60 -4.19
C ARG A 13 -3.06 8.95 -3.35
N GLY A 14 -2.91 7.66 -3.43
CA GLY A 14 -1.96 6.88 -2.64
C GLY A 14 -1.71 5.52 -3.29
N GLY A 15 -0.85 4.72 -2.69
CA GLY A 15 -0.42 3.44 -3.26
C GLY A 15 -1.56 2.47 -3.56
N ASP A 16 -2.57 2.40 -2.68
CA ASP A 16 -3.77 1.59 -2.88
C ASP A 16 -4.55 2.01 -4.15
N CYS A 17 -4.74 3.32 -4.35
CA CYS A 17 -5.42 3.84 -5.54
C CYS A 17 -4.61 3.57 -6.82
N VAL A 18 -3.29 3.74 -6.76
CA VAL A 18 -2.41 3.45 -7.91
C VAL A 18 -2.51 1.98 -8.31
N VAL A 19 -2.51 1.05 -7.34
CA VAL A 19 -2.67 -0.39 -7.63
C VAL A 19 -4.01 -0.68 -8.31
N VAL A 20 -5.11 -0.06 -7.87
CA VAL A 20 -6.43 -0.24 -8.50
C VAL A 20 -6.44 0.25 -9.94
N LEU A 21 -5.95 1.48 -10.17
CA LEU A 21 -5.88 2.07 -11.52
C LEU A 21 -4.99 1.25 -12.46
N ASN A 22 -3.86 0.76 -11.97
CA ASN A 22 -2.97 -0.11 -12.72
C ASN A 22 -3.63 -1.46 -13.03
N THR A 23 -4.37 -2.04 -12.08
CA THR A 23 -5.10 -3.30 -12.28
C THR A 23 -6.20 -3.13 -13.32
N GLU A 24 -6.95 -2.03 -13.27
CA GLU A 24 -7.97 -1.71 -14.28
C GLU A 24 -7.36 -1.59 -15.68
N ALA A 25 -6.29 -0.80 -15.81
CA ALA A 25 -5.59 -0.63 -17.07
C ALA A 25 -5.05 -1.95 -17.62
N LEU A 26 -4.46 -2.77 -16.75
CA LEU A 26 -3.95 -4.09 -17.09
C LEU A 26 -5.06 -5.00 -17.61
N LEU A 27 -6.19 -5.10 -16.90
CA LEU A 27 -7.32 -5.94 -17.32
C LEU A 27 -7.86 -5.53 -18.69
N ARG A 28 -8.03 -4.21 -18.90
CA ARG A 28 -8.51 -3.66 -20.18
C ARG A 28 -7.54 -3.90 -21.33
N GLU A 29 -6.24 -3.77 -21.11
CA GLU A 29 -5.20 -4.04 -22.10
C GLU A 29 -5.27 -5.50 -22.61
N TYR A 30 -5.66 -6.43 -21.75
CA TYR A 30 -5.82 -7.85 -22.11
C TYR A 30 -7.26 -8.25 -22.49
N GLY A 31 -8.10 -7.28 -22.85
CA GLY A 31 -9.45 -7.52 -23.37
C GLY A 31 -10.48 -7.97 -22.33
N ILE A 32 -10.19 -7.77 -21.04
CA ILE A 32 -11.12 -8.07 -19.95
C ILE A 32 -11.96 -6.81 -19.68
N GLU A 33 -13.28 -6.97 -19.66
CA GLU A 33 -14.18 -5.87 -19.36
C GLU A 33 -14.07 -5.52 -17.86
N ALA A 34 -13.38 -4.43 -17.56
CA ALA A 34 -13.15 -3.95 -16.20
C ALA A 34 -13.85 -2.62 -15.94
N GLU A 35 -14.62 -2.54 -14.87
CA GLU A 35 -15.31 -1.34 -14.42
C GLU A 35 -15.02 -1.08 -12.94
N VAL A 36 -15.31 0.15 -12.48
CA VAL A 36 -15.01 0.56 -11.11
C VAL A 36 -16.27 0.98 -10.38
N PHE A 37 -16.34 0.66 -9.07
CA PHE A 37 -17.28 1.24 -8.14
C PHE A 37 -16.53 1.96 -7.01
N ALA A 38 -16.87 3.22 -6.77
CA ALA A 38 -16.22 4.08 -5.78
C ALA A 38 -17.20 5.03 -5.10
N MET A 39 -16.70 5.93 -4.26
CA MET A 39 -17.45 7.10 -3.81
C MET A 39 -17.32 8.25 -4.82
N ARG A 40 -18.30 9.16 -4.80
CA ARG A 40 -18.29 10.37 -5.62
C ARG A 40 -17.32 11.40 -5.06
N TYR A 41 -16.33 11.77 -5.88
CA TYR A 41 -15.41 12.87 -5.62
C TYR A 41 -15.22 13.69 -6.90
N PRO A 42 -14.98 15.02 -6.80
CA PRO A 42 -14.68 15.85 -7.97
C PRO A 42 -13.46 15.39 -8.75
N GLU A 43 -12.49 14.79 -8.06
CA GLU A 43 -11.22 14.32 -8.61
C GLU A 43 -11.31 12.96 -9.31
N ASN A 44 -12.46 12.26 -9.21
CA ASN A 44 -12.60 10.96 -9.84
C ASN A 44 -12.35 11.01 -11.34
N LEU A 45 -11.65 9.99 -11.83
CA LEU A 45 -11.54 9.75 -13.26
C LEU A 45 -12.92 9.42 -13.85
N PRO A 46 -13.15 9.67 -15.14
CA PRO A 46 -14.39 9.29 -15.81
C PRO A 46 -14.62 7.77 -15.73
N ALA A 47 -15.84 7.36 -15.33
CA ALA A 47 -16.24 5.95 -15.24
C ALA A 47 -17.64 5.76 -15.82
N ARG A 48 -17.88 4.61 -16.47
CA ARG A 48 -19.18 4.26 -17.07
C ARG A 48 -20.34 4.33 -16.07
N TYR A 49 -20.09 3.84 -14.85
CA TYR A 49 -21.09 3.77 -13.77
C TYR A 49 -20.94 4.87 -12.72
N GLN A 50 -20.30 5.99 -13.02
CA GLN A 50 -20.06 7.08 -12.05
C GLN A 50 -21.35 7.65 -11.43
N ASN A 51 -22.48 7.58 -12.14
CA ASN A 51 -23.78 8.02 -11.62
C ASN A 51 -24.31 7.13 -10.47
N HIS A 52 -23.81 5.91 -10.38
CA HIS A 52 -24.12 4.96 -9.31
C HIS A 52 -23.07 4.95 -8.19
N PHE A 53 -22.05 5.80 -8.25
CA PHE A 53 -21.07 5.88 -7.15
C PHE A 53 -21.77 6.33 -5.87
N ALA A 54 -21.35 5.75 -4.74
CA ALA A 54 -21.90 6.08 -3.43
C ALA A 54 -21.58 7.53 -3.06
N SER A 55 -22.39 8.14 -2.20
CA SER A 55 -22.11 9.48 -1.69
C SER A 55 -20.79 9.53 -0.92
N GLU A 56 -20.12 10.68 -0.94
CA GLU A 56 -18.97 10.93 -0.06
C GLU A 56 -19.41 10.77 1.42
N VAL A 57 -18.54 10.15 2.22
CA VAL A 57 -18.71 10.08 3.67
C VAL A 57 -17.65 10.92 4.38
N LYS A 58 -18.13 11.79 5.30
CA LYS A 58 -17.25 12.67 6.11
C LYS A 58 -17.22 12.19 7.55
N PHE A 59 -16.04 11.81 8.03
CA PHE A 59 -15.83 11.37 9.42
C PHE A 59 -15.64 12.54 10.40
N ASN A 60 -15.53 13.77 9.89
CA ASN A 60 -15.43 15.01 10.66
C ASN A 60 -16.65 15.89 10.36
N GLY A 61 -17.02 16.76 11.31
CA GLY A 61 -18.12 17.70 11.13
C GLY A 61 -19.28 17.48 12.10
N GLY A 62 -20.47 17.96 11.74
CA GLY A 62 -21.67 17.95 12.58
C GLY A 62 -22.24 16.55 12.85
N VAL A 63 -23.32 16.51 13.63
CA VAL A 63 -23.99 15.27 14.06
C VAL A 63 -24.46 14.44 12.85
N GLU A 64 -24.97 15.07 11.80
CA GLU A 64 -25.43 14.39 10.58
C GLU A 64 -24.31 13.62 9.88
N ASN A 65 -23.13 14.24 9.70
CA ASN A 65 -21.97 13.57 9.10
C ASN A 65 -21.51 12.38 9.94
N ARG A 66 -21.51 12.53 11.26
CA ARG A 66 -21.14 11.43 12.17
C ARG A 66 -22.14 10.27 12.11
N LEU A 67 -23.42 10.59 12.02
CA LEU A 67 -24.48 9.58 11.87
C LEU A 67 -24.38 8.87 10.52
N GLN A 68 -24.14 9.61 9.43
CA GLN A 68 -23.91 9.04 8.11
C GLN A 68 -22.67 8.14 8.12
N ALA A 69 -21.55 8.59 8.71
CA ALA A 69 -20.35 7.80 8.84
C ALA A 69 -20.57 6.50 9.63
N LEU A 70 -21.34 6.54 10.72
CA LEU A 70 -21.72 5.35 11.48
C LEU A 70 -22.57 4.40 10.63
N ARG A 71 -23.60 4.90 9.95
CA ARG A 71 -24.46 4.09 9.06
C ARG A 71 -23.64 3.47 7.94
N ARG A 72 -22.74 4.23 7.31
CA ARG A 72 -21.83 3.75 6.25
C ARG A 72 -20.93 2.64 6.77
N THR A 73 -20.25 2.88 7.88
CA THR A 73 -19.37 1.90 8.53
C THR A 73 -20.10 0.58 8.83
N LEU A 74 -21.37 0.67 9.23
CA LEU A 74 -22.21 -0.47 9.46
C LEU A 74 -22.92 -1.02 8.20
N GLY A 75 -22.66 -0.46 7.01
CA GLY A 75 -23.29 -0.89 5.77
C GLY A 75 -24.80 -0.71 5.76
N MET A 76 -25.30 0.46 6.19
CA MET A 76 -26.71 0.75 6.37
C MET A 76 -27.11 2.07 5.68
N ASP A 77 -26.49 2.44 4.56
CA ASP A 77 -26.77 3.68 3.84
C ASP A 77 -26.90 3.48 2.32
N ASP A 78 -26.73 4.55 1.53
CA ASP A 78 -26.92 4.57 0.08
C ASP A 78 -25.98 3.63 -0.69
N VAL A 79 -24.85 3.22 -0.10
CA VAL A 79 -23.92 2.28 -0.73
C VAL A 79 -24.62 0.99 -1.18
N ILE A 80 -25.60 0.51 -0.40
CA ILE A 80 -26.36 -0.70 -0.74
C ILE A 80 -27.12 -0.51 -2.05
N LYS A 81 -27.86 0.61 -2.17
CA LYS A 81 -28.67 0.92 -3.37
C LYS A 81 -27.77 1.14 -4.57
N CYS A 82 -26.74 1.96 -4.40
CA CYS A 82 -25.80 2.30 -5.46
C CYS A 82 -25.06 1.06 -5.98
N PHE A 83 -24.54 0.23 -5.08
CA PHE A 83 -23.81 -0.97 -5.46
C PHE A 83 -24.71 -2.02 -6.15
N LYS A 84 -25.93 -2.22 -5.65
CA LYS A 84 -26.90 -3.10 -6.30
C LYS A 84 -27.20 -2.68 -7.74
N ALA A 85 -27.36 -1.36 -7.99
CA ALA A 85 -27.60 -0.85 -9.35
C ALA A 85 -26.46 -1.22 -10.30
N VAL A 86 -25.19 -1.06 -9.85
CA VAL A 86 -24.03 -1.46 -10.67
C VAL A 86 -24.00 -2.98 -10.91
N LEU A 87 -24.30 -3.79 -9.89
CA LEU A 87 -24.37 -5.24 -10.06
C LEU A 87 -25.47 -5.67 -11.04
N ASP A 88 -26.62 -4.99 -11.04
CA ASP A 88 -27.75 -5.31 -11.93
C ASP A 88 -27.47 -4.93 -13.39
N GLU A 89 -26.75 -3.81 -13.62
CA GLU A 89 -26.43 -3.32 -14.96
C GLU A 89 -25.18 -3.98 -15.53
N PHE A 90 -24.09 -4.05 -14.76
CA PHE A 90 -22.81 -4.58 -15.24
C PHE A 90 -22.77 -6.12 -15.22
N LYS A 91 -23.40 -6.74 -14.23
CA LYS A 91 -23.43 -8.22 -14.03
C LYS A 91 -22.01 -8.81 -14.04
N PRO A 92 -21.14 -8.41 -13.09
CA PRO A 92 -19.76 -8.87 -13.06
C PRO A 92 -19.67 -10.37 -12.74
N ASP A 93 -18.66 -11.03 -13.31
CA ASP A 93 -18.29 -12.40 -12.96
C ASP A 93 -17.45 -12.41 -11.68
N VAL A 94 -16.66 -11.35 -11.47
CA VAL A 94 -15.81 -11.14 -10.30
C VAL A 94 -16.01 -9.75 -9.73
N VAL A 95 -16.12 -9.65 -8.41
CA VAL A 95 -16.00 -8.40 -7.64
C VAL A 95 -14.68 -8.43 -6.90
N HIS A 96 -13.78 -7.52 -7.27
CA HIS A 96 -12.46 -7.40 -6.67
C HIS A 96 -12.42 -6.19 -5.73
N LEU A 97 -12.44 -6.49 -4.44
CA LEU A 97 -12.40 -5.50 -3.36
C LEU A 97 -10.97 -5.04 -3.09
N HIS A 98 -10.80 -3.77 -2.84
CA HIS A 98 -9.54 -3.16 -2.42
C HIS A 98 -9.72 -2.44 -1.08
N ASN A 99 -9.46 -1.16 -0.99
CA ASN A 99 -9.56 -0.40 0.26
C ASN A 99 -10.99 0.15 0.42
N ILE A 100 -11.90 -0.66 0.95
CA ILE A 100 -13.34 -0.35 1.07
C ILE A 100 -13.77 0.02 2.50
N HIS A 101 -13.26 -0.70 3.48
CA HIS A 101 -13.52 -0.59 4.94
C HIS A 101 -14.67 0.34 5.34
N SER A 102 -14.41 1.32 6.21
CA SER A 102 -15.41 2.27 6.72
C SER A 102 -16.03 3.18 5.64
N TYR A 103 -15.44 3.26 4.43
CA TYR A 103 -15.86 4.19 3.36
C TYR A 103 -16.94 3.62 2.44
N LEU A 104 -16.84 2.35 2.05
CA LEU A 104 -17.86 1.63 1.27
C LEU A 104 -18.45 0.46 2.05
N SER A 105 -17.82 0.08 3.15
CA SER A 105 -18.17 -1.04 4.04
C SER A 105 -18.03 -2.42 3.37
N PRO A 106 -17.67 -3.47 4.13
CA PRO A 106 -17.67 -4.85 3.66
C PRO A 106 -19.05 -5.37 3.17
N VAL A 107 -20.11 -4.60 3.35
CA VAL A 107 -21.45 -4.93 2.84
C VAL A 107 -21.45 -5.15 1.32
N VAL A 108 -20.57 -4.49 0.57
CA VAL A 108 -20.45 -4.68 -0.88
C VAL A 108 -20.02 -6.11 -1.23
N GLY A 109 -19.08 -6.68 -0.48
CA GLY A 109 -18.69 -8.10 -0.62
C GLY A 109 -19.86 -9.05 -0.30
N VAL A 110 -20.58 -8.78 0.78
CA VAL A 110 -21.79 -9.56 1.15
C VAL A 110 -22.85 -9.53 0.04
N LEU A 111 -23.10 -8.37 -0.56
CA LEU A 111 -24.08 -8.22 -1.63
C LEU A 111 -23.67 -8.97 -2.91
N ALA A 112 -22.39 -8.94 -3.27
CA ALA A 112 -21.86 -9.67 -4.41
C ALA A 112 -21.93 -11.19 -4.17
N HIS A 113 -21.42 -11.65 -3.03
CA HIS A 113 -21.39 -13.07 -2.68
C HIS A 113 -22.80 -13.70 -2.64
N ARG A 114 -23.79 -12.99 -2.09
CA ARG A 114 -25.21 -13.44 -2.09
C ARG A 114 -25.82 -13.60 -3.47
N ARG A 115 -25.24 -13.01 -4.50
CA ARG A 115 -25.63 -13.17 -5.92
C ARG A 115 -24.83 -14.26 -6.64
N GLY A 116 -24.00 -15.01 -5.92
CA GLY A 116 -23.13 -16.04 -6.47
C GLY A 116 -21.95 -15.49 -7.27
N ILE A 117 -21.65 -14.19 -7.12
CA ILE A 117 -20.51 -13.55 -7.79
C ILE A 117 -19.26 -13.86 -6.97
N ARG A 118 -18.17 -14.24 -7.65
CA ARG A 118 -16.87 -14.45 -7.01
C ARG A 118 -16.36 -13.17 -6.39
N VAL A 119 -16.02 -13.20 -5.10
CA VAL A 119 -15.50 -12.06 -4.35
C VAL A 119 -14.05 -12.31 -3.97
N VAL A 120 -13.15 -11.46 -4.45
CA VAL A 120 -11.74 -11.46 -4.07
C VAL A 120 -11.39 -10.13 -3.42
N TRP A 121 -10.41 -10.14 -2.50
CA TRP A 121 -10.08 -8.94 -1.73
C TRP A 121 -8.58 -8.75 -1.59
N THR A 122 -8.01 -7.74 -2.26
CA THR A 122 -6.61 -7.35 -2.07
C THR A 122 -6.46 -6.47 -0.82
N LEU A 123 -5.58 -6.90 0.08
CA LEU A 123 -5.36 -6.29 1.39
C LEU A 123 -4.26 -5.23 1.30
N HIS A 124 -4.65 -3.94 1.29
CA HIS A 124 -3.70 -2.83 1.24
C HIS A 124 -3.23 -2.36 2.62
N ASP A 125 -3.95 -2.73 3.67
CA ASP A 125 -3.66 -2.39 5.05
C ASP A 125 -4.13 -3.50 6.01
N TYR A 126 -3.88 -3.33 7.30
CA TYR A 126 -4.20 -4.31 8.33
C TYR A 126 -5.59 -4.12 8.96
N LYS A 127 -6.53 -3.42 8.30
CA LYS A 127 -7.84 -3.08 8.87
C LYS A 127 -8.67 -4.28 9.31
N LEU A 128 -8.53 -5.41 8.65
CA LEU A 128 -9.23 -6.65 9.03
C LEU A 128 -8.71 -7.24 10.35
N LEU A 129 -7.48 -6.88 10.73
CA LEU A 129 -6.80 -7.34 11.94
C LEU A 129 -6.80 -6.27 13.04
N CYS A 130 -6.49 -5.04 12.68
CA CYS A 130 -6.37 -3.89 13.57
C CYS A 130 -7.44 -2.84 13.24
N PRO A 131 -8.34 -2.47 14.16
CA PRO A 131 -9.38 -1.47 13.89
C PRO A 131 -8.83 -0.11 13.44
N ARG A 132 -7.57 0.23 13.80
CA ARG A 132 -6.86 1.42 13.34
C ARG A 132 -6.26 1.29 11.94
N TYR A 133 -6.08 0.09 11.40
CA TYR A 133 -5.54 -0.31 10.08
C TYR A 133 -3.99 -0.38 9.96
N ASP A 134 -3.23 0.28 10.80
CA ASP A 134 -1.78 0.45 10.65
C ASP A 134 -0.94 -0.43 11.59
N CYS A 135 -1.58 -1.12 12.54
CA CYS A 135 -0.90 -1.90 13.57
C CYS A 135 0.16 -1.10 14.33
N LEU A 136 -0.12 0.20 14.60
CA LEU A 136 0.77 1.08 15.36
C LEU A 136 0.14 1.51 16.69
N LEU A 137 0.97 1.59 17.72
CA LEU A 137 0.66 2.21 19.00
C LEU A 137 1.90 3.01 19.44
N ASP A 138 1.74 4.30 19.69
CA ASP A 138 2.83 5.20 20.13
C ASP A 138 4.09 5.11 19.24
N GLY A 139 3.87 5.06 17.91
CA GLY A 139 4.94 5.00 16.90
C GLY A 139 5.63 3.64 16.76
N ARG A 140 5.18 2.60 17.47
CA ARG A 140 5.74 1.25 17.41
C ARG A 140 4.73 0.21 16.93
N PRO A 141 5.16 -0.87 16.29
CA PRO A 141 4.30 -1.98 15.89
C PRO A 141 3.50 -2.55 17.07
N CYS A 142 2.20 -2.75 16.85
CA CYS A 142 1.27 -3.26 17.85
C CYS A 142 0.37 -4.34 17.26
N GLU A 143 0.38 -5.52 17.83
CA GLU A 143 -0.41 -6.67 17.38
C GLU A 143 -1.49 -7.10 18.38
N GLN A 144 -1.77 -6.31 19.41
CA GLN A 144 -2.74 -6.67 20.47
C GLN A 144 -4.13 -7.04 19.93
N CYS A 145 -4.56 -6.39 18.83
CA CYS A 145 -5.83 -6.65 18.19
C CYS A 145 -5.80 -7.79 17.15
N VAL A 146 -4.64 -8.33 16.82
CA VAL A 146 -4.49 -9.41 15.83
C VAL A 146 -4.97 -10.72 16.40
N THR A 147 -4.41 -11.14 17.53
CA THR A 147 -4.72 -12.42 18.20
C THR A 147 -5.74 -12.28 19.32
N GLY A 148 -5.90 -11.08 19.86
CA GLY A 148 -6.81 -10.78 20.96
C GLY A 148 -8.15 -10.20 20.52
N GLY A 149 -8.99 -9.90 21.49
CA GLY A 149 -10.22 -9.15 21.27
C GLY A 149 -9.93 -7.68 20.88
N LYS A 150 -10.86 -7.03 20.20
CA LYS A 150 -10.72 -5.64 19.73
C LYS A 150 -10.86 -4.59 20.86
N ASN A 151 -10.67 -4.99 22.14
CA ASN A 151 -10.76 -4.08 23.29
C ASN A 151 -9.58 -3.11 23.37
N GLY A 152 -8.41 -3.49 22.89
CA GLY A 152 -7.23 -2.64 22.86
C GLY A 152 -7.47 -1.30 22.16
N VAL A 153 -8.32 -1.27 21.12
CA VAL A 153 -8.64 -0.01 20.41
C VAL A 153 -9.32 1.02 21.32
N LEU A 154 -10.12 0.58 22.31
CA LEU A 154 -10.73 1.46 23.30
C LEU A 154 -9.73 1.85 24.41
N ALA A 155 -9.02 0.86 24.95
CA ALA A 155 -8.08 1.06 26.04
C ALA A 155 -7.01 2.12 25.69
N HIS A 156 -6.49 2.04 24.47
CA HIS A 156 -5.45 2.95 23.98
C HIS A 156 -6.00 4.14 23.16
N ARG A 157 -7.34 4.29 23.04
CA ARG A 157 -7.98 5.34 22.22
C ARG A 157 -7.35 5.48 20.84
N CYS A 158 -7.09 4.33 20.16
CA CYS A 158 -6.26 4.26 18.95
C CYS A 158 -6.75 5.16 17.80
N MET A 159 -8.06 5.48 17.73
CA MET A 159 -8.61 6.33 16.68
C MET A 159 -8.50 7.80 17.05
N LYS A 160 -7.43 8.47 16.62
CA LYS A 160 -7.20 9.91 16.82
C LYS A 160 -7.29 10.35 18.29
N ASN A 161 -6.87 9.50 19.22
CA ASN A 161 -6.96 9.72 20.68
C ASN A 161 -8.41 9.97 21.17
N SER A 162 -9.43 9.54 20.41
CA SER A 162 -10.84 9.71 20.69
C SER A 162 -11.50 8.41 21.13
N LEU A 163 -12.11 8.38 22.32
CA LEU A 163 -12.85 7.22 22.80
C LEU A 163 -14.07 6.92 21.91
N ALA A 164 -14.80 7.96 21.47
CA ALA A 164 -15.97 7.78 20.60
C ALA A 164 -15.60 7.21 19.24
N ALA A 165 -14.55 7.72 18.60
CA ALA A 165 -14.05 7.19 17.32
C ALA A 165 -13.54 5.75 17.48
N SER A 166 -12.88 5.44 18.59
CA SER A 166 -12.40 4.08 18.91
C SER A 166 -13.55 3.11 19.17
N ALA A 167 -14.65 3.59 19.78
CA ALA A 167 -15.87 2.80 19.97
C ALA A 167 -16.52 2.44 18.62
N VAL A 168 -16.61 3.39 17.69
CA VAL A 168 -17.12 3.14 16.33
C VAL A 168 -16.23 2.12 15.60
N ALA A 169 -14.91 2.26 15.67
CA ALA A 169 -13.99 1.30 15.05
C ALA A 169 -14.10 -0.11 15.67
N LYS A 170 -14.36 -0.20 16.98
CA LYS A 170 -14.63 -1.48 17.63
C LYS A 170 -15.94 -2.09 17.16
N LEU A 171 -17.01 -1.29 17.07
CA LEU A 171 -18.31 -1.76 16.54
C LEU A 171 -18.19 -2.24 15.10
N GLU A 172 -17.44 -1.54 14.25
CA GLU A 172 -17.11 -1.97 12.90
C GLU A 172 -16.45 -3.36 12.91
N ALA A 173 -15.39 -3.53 13.72
CA ALA A 173 -14.64 -4.78 13.81
C ALA A 173 -15.46 -5.95 14.39
N ILE A 174 -16.45 -5.67 15.25
CA ILE A 174 -17.40 -6.68 15.76
C ILE A 174 -18.39 -7.07 14.66
N LYS A 175 -18.99 -6.10 13.97
CA LYS A 175 -19.93 -6.37 12.88
C LYS A 175 -19.29 -7.11 11.73
N TRP A 176 -18.16 -6.62 11.27
CA TRP A 176 -17.37 -7.19 10.18
C TRP A 176 -16.24 -8.06 10.75
N ASN A 177 -16.63 -9.00 11.64
CA ASN A 177 -15.68 -9.92 12.22
C ASN A 177 -15.19 -10.93 11.18
N ARG A 178 -14.08 -11.60 11.49
CA ARG A 178 -13.43 -12.58 10.62
C ARG A 178 -14.41 -13.57 9.99
N ARG A 179 -15.30 -14.17 10.79
CA ARG A 179 -16.26 -15.16 10.29
C ARG A 179 -17.16 -14.61 9.18
N VAL A 180 -17.69 -13.39 9.38
CA VAL A 180 -18.49 -12.72 8.35
C VAL A 180 -17.67 -12.44 7.09
N LEU A 181 -16.43 -11.97 7.25
CA LEU A 181 -15.56 -11.67 6.12
C LEU A 181 -15.20 -12.93 5.33
N GLU A 182 -14.81 -14.00 5.99
CA GLU A 182 -14.48 -15.30 5.35
C GLU A 182 -15.67 -15.95 4.65
N GLN A 183 -16.86 -15.81 5.21
CA GLN A 183 -18.10 -16.35 4.60
C GLN A 183 -18.50 -15.62 3.33
N ASN A 184 -18.07 -14.39 3.12
CA ASN A 184 -18.47 -13.55 2.01
C ASN A 184 -17.29 -13.12 1.11
N THR A 185 -16.13 -13.76 1.27
CA THR A 185 -14.94 -13.55 0.43
C THR A 185 -14.37 -14.91 0.06
N ASP A 186 -14.18 -15.15 -1.23
CA ASP A 186 -13.66 -16.40 -1.73
C ASP A 186 -12.15 -16.48 -1.57
N LEU A 187 -11.44 -15.34 -1.76
CA LEU A 187 -9.99 -15.27 -1.65
C LEU A 187 -9.53 -13.89 -1.17
N PHE A 188 -8.58 -13.88 -0.23
CA PHE A 188 -7.85 -12.69 0.17
C PHE A 188 -6.47 -12.68 -0.51
N VAL A 189 -6.18 -11.62 -1.25
CA VAL A 189 -4.88 -11.41 -1.91
C VAL A 189 -4.01 -10.58 -0.97
N CYS A 190 -2.92 -11.18 -0.53
CA CYS A 190 -1.93 -10.57 0.36
C CYS A 190 -0.75 -10.05 -0.47
N PRO A 191 -0.42 -8.75 -0.44
CA PRO A 191 0.68 -8.20 -1.23
C PRO A 191 2.07 -8.73 -0.86
N CYS A 192 2.21 -9.38 0.29
CA CYS A 192 3.44 -10.00 0.77
C CYS A 192 3.15 -11.20 1.68
N GLN A 193 4.15 -12.03 1.93
CA GLN A 193 4.03 -13.19 2.82
C GLN A 193 3.77 -12.74 4.27
N PHE A 194 4.42 -11.65 4.72
CA PHE A 194 4.18 -11.07 6.04
C PHE A 194 2.69 -10.77 6.29
N MET A 195 1.99 -10.16 5.31
CA MET A 195 0.54 -9.94 5.41
C MET A 195 -0.22 -11.27 5.53
N ALA A 196 0.13 -12.27 4.74
CA ALA A 196 -0.51 -13.59 4.82
C ALA A 196 -0.29 -14.24 6.18
N ASP A 197 0.91 -14.12 6.75
CA ASP A 197 1.22 -14.66 8.07
C ASP A 197 0.51 -13.90 9.19
N MET A 198 0.38 -12.58 9.08
CA MET A 198 -0.43 -11.78 9.97
C MET A 198 -1.92 -12.16 9.91
N MET A 199 -2.46 -12.44 8.72
CA MET A 199 -3.83 -12.93 8.55
C MET A 199 -4.01 -14.32 9.19
N LYS A 200 -3.07 -15.25 8.98
CA LYS A 200 -3.06 -16.56 9.65
C LYS A 200 -3.01 -16.40 11.17
N LYS A 201 -2.13 -15.53 11.68
CA LYS A 201 -2.03 -15.19 13.11
C LYS A 201 -3.35 -14.64 13.66
N GLY A 202 -4.09 -13.87 12.85
CA GLY A 202 -5.45 -13.39 13.13
C GLY A 202 -6.53 -14.48 13.02
N GLY A 203 -6.13 -15.71 12.68
CA GLY A 203 -6.98 -16.90 12.60
C GLY A 203 -7.75 -17.03 11.29
N PHE A 204 -7.41 -16.28 10.23
CA PHE A 204 -7.99 -16.47 8.90
C PHE A 204 -7.55 -17.81 8.31
N ASP A 205 -8.45 -18.43 7.53
CA ASP A 205 -8.21 -19.71 6.87
C ASP A 205 -7.07 -19.59 5.84
N PRO A 206 -5.95 -20.32 6.03
CA PRO A 206 -4.84 -20.30 5.09
C PRO A 206 -5.22 -20.66 3.64
N ALA A 207 -6.25 -21.50 3.46
CA ALA A 207 -6.73 -21.88 2.13
C ALA A 207 -7.37 -20.72 1.36
N LYS A 208 -7.74 -19.64 2.05
CA LYS A 208 -8.29 -18.41 1.47
C LYS A 208 -7.26 -17.28 1.32
N LEU A 209 -5.99 -17.54 1.58
CA LEU A 209 -4.92 -16.55 1.49
C LEU A 209 -4.01 -16.87 0.30
N LEU A 210 -3.77 -15.88 -0.56
CA LEU A 210 -2.85 -16.00 -1.69
C LEU A 210 -1.90 -14.81 -1.67
N VAL A 211 -0.60 -15.06 -1.82
CA VAL A 211 0.41 -14.00 -1.90
C VAL A 211 0.58 -13.60 -3.36
N LEU A 212 0.39 -12.30 -3.63
CA LEU A 212 0.62 -11.71 -4.94
C LEU A 212 1.18 -10.29 -4.77
N ASN A 213 2.46 -10.12 -5.09
CA ASN A 213 3.12 -8.82 -5.01
C ASN A 213 2.46 -7.79 -5.95
N ASN A 214 2.52 -6.51 -5.57
CA ASN A 214 2.19 -5.43 -6.49
C ASN A 214 3.11 -5.49 -7.70
N PHE A 215 2.60 -5.04 -8.83
CA PHE A 215 3.38 -4.93 -10.06
C PHE A 215 3.67 -3.45 -10.39
N ILE A 216 4.65 -3.25 -11.24
CA ILE A 216 4.97 -1.92 -11.76
C ILE A 216 4.09 -1.60 -12.97
N ASP A 217 3.58 -0.36 -13.00
CA ASP A 217 2.73 0.05 -14.12
C ASP A 217 3.48 0.03 -15.48
N PRO A 218 2.73 -0.09 -16.62
CA PRO A 218 3.35 -0.26 -17.94
C PRO A 218 4.26 0.88 -18.36
N ILE A 219 3.91 2.12 -17.97
CA ILE A 219 4.68 3.30 -18.34
C ILE A 219 6.02 3.28 -17.61
N LYS A 220 5.97 3.02 -16.30
CA LYS A 220 7.18 2.88 -15.48
C LYS A 220 8.01 1.67 -15.90
N PHE A 221 7.35 0.54 -16.21
CA PHE A 221 8.04 -0.67 -16.68
C PHE A 221 8.88 -0.37 -17.93
N ARG A 222 8.27 0.21 -18.99
CA ARG A 222 8.98 0.59 -20.21
C ARG A 222 10.12 1.57 -19.95
N ARG A 223 9.88 2.52 -19.04
CA ARG A 223 10.89 3.51 -18.65
C ARG A 223 12.10 2.84 -18.00
N TYR A 224 11.90 1.96 -17.02
CA TYR A 224 12.99 1.26 -16.34
C TYR A 224 13.67 0.23 -17.26
N GLN A 225 12.94 -0.41 -18.15
CA GLN A 225 13.49 -1.31 -19.15
C GLN A 225 14.42 -0.59 -20.15
N ALA A 226 14.15 0.68 -20.44
CA ALA A 226 14.96 1.48 -21.34
C ALA A 226 16.22 2.08 -20.68
N LEU A 227 16.42 1.91 -19.37
CA LEU A 227 17.60 2.43 -18.68
C LEU A 227 18.85 1.62 -19.01
N ASP A 228 19.94 2.34 -19.27
CA ASP A 228 21.26 1.73 -19.35
C ASP A 228 21.86 1.56 -17.94
N ASN A 229 21.69 0.39 -17.39
CA ASN A 229 22.20 0.04 -16.05
C ASN A 229 23.68 -0.31 -16.02
N THR A 230 24.43 -0.15 -17.13
CA THR A 230 25.90 -0.31 -17.19
C THR A 230 26.62 1.01 -16.91
N VAL A 231 25.93 2.14 -16.98
CA VAL A 231 26.48 3.46 -16.69
C VAL A 231 26.84 3.59 -15.21
N LEU A 232 27.97 4.25 -14.93
CA LEU A 232 28.42 4.52 -13.57
C LEU A 232 27.40 5.37 -12.81
N ARG A 233 27.03 4.95 -11.62
CA ARG A 233 26.13 5.69 -10.73
C ARG A 233 26.80 6.95 -10.18
N GLU A 234 26.00 8.00 -9.95
CA GLU A 234 26.47 9.21 -9.28
C GLU A 234 26.74 8.94 -7.79
N ASP A 235 27.63 9.73 -7.19
CA ASP A 235 28.05 9.52 -5.79
C ASP A 235 27.03 10.08 -4.80
N TYR A 236 25.83 9.48 -4.78
CA TYR A 236 24.81 9.72 -3.77
C TYR A 236 23.94 8.48 -3.53
N TYR A 237 23.28 8.47 -2.38
CA TYR A 237 22.15 7.57 -2.13
C TYR A 237 20.86 8.40 -1.97
N CYS A 238 19.69 7.75 -2.07
CA CYS A 238 18.45 8.49 -2.07
C CYS A 238 17.37 7.87 -1.18
N TYR A 239 16.49 8.74 -0.71
CA TYR A 239 15.20 8.40 -0.12
C TYR A 239 14.09 8.92 -1.04
N VAL A 240 13.11 8.06 -1.33
CA VAL A 240 11.92 8.43 -2.11
C VAL A 240 10.69 7.99 -1.32
N GLY A 241 9.92 8.95 -0.81
CA GLY A 241 8.74 8.63 -0.03
C GLY A 241 8.12 9.80 0.72
N ARG A 242 7.03 9.51 1.43
CA ARG A 242 6.36 10.49 2.27
C ARG A 242 7.24 10.86 3.48
N LEU A 243 7.35 12.15 3.76
CA LEU A 243 8.07 12.65 4.93
C LEU A 243 7.15 12.62 6.16
N SER A 244 7.03 11.44 6.77
CA SER A 244 6.18 11.18 7.93
C SER A 244 6.86 10.23 8.93
N ALA A 245 6.42 10.26 10.18
CA ALA A 245 7.11 9.57 11.27
C ALA A 245 7.23 8.05 11.05
N GLU A 246 6.15 7.41 10.57
CA GLU A 246 6.12 5.97 10.33
C GLU A 246 7.07 5.51 9.21
N LYS A 247 7.57 6.43 8.38
CA LYS A 247 8.54 6.14 7.32
C LYS A 247 10.00 6.21 7.81
N GLY A 248 10.24 6.58 9.07
CA GLY A 248 11.58 6.58 9.69
C GLY A 248 12.55 7.60 9.09
N VAL A 249 12.03 8.60 8.36
CA VAL A 249 12.87 9.59 7.67
C VAL A 249 13.65 10.48 8.64
N ALA A 250 13.14 10.73 9.85
CA ALA A 250 13.85 11.52 10.86
C ALA A 250 15.13 10.82 11.33
N ASP A 251 15.06 9.52 11.62
CA ASP A 251 16.22 8.71 12.02
C ASP A 251 17.23 8.62 10.87
N LEU A 252 16.73 8.47 9.62
CA LEU A 252 17.60 8.49 8.45
C LEU A 252 18.40 9.81 8.36
N LEU A 253 17.75 10.95 8.51
CA LEU A 253 18.40 12.26 8.41
C LEU A 253 19.40 12.49 9.56
N GLU A 254 19.07 12.01 10.75
CA GLU A 254 19.99 12.07 11.89
C GLU A 254 21.26 11.25 11.62
N VAL A 255 21.12 10.03 11.12
CA VAL A 255 22.27 9.19 10.73
C VAL A 255 23.03 9.81 9.55
N ALA A 256 22.32 10.26 8.51
CA ALA A 256 22.91 10.85 7.32
C ALA A 256 23.76 12.09 7.64
N SER A 257 23.34 12.94 8.60
CA SER A 257 24.08 14.15 8.97
C SER A 257 25.50 13.88 9.51
N ARG A 258 25.75 12.63 9.95
CA ARG A 258 27.03 12.19 10.53
C ARG A 258 27.87 11.39 9.55
N LEU A 259 27.31 11.01 8.37
CA LEU A 259 28.00 10.21 7.37
C LEU A 259 28.62 11.09 6.28
N PRO A 260 29.71 10.67 5.65
CA PRO A 260 30.36 11.45 4.59
C PRO A 260 29.66 11.29 3.22
N TYR A 261 28.54 10.57 3.16
CA TYR A 261 27.85 10.24 1.91
C TYR A 261 26.73 11.26 1.63
N ARG A 262 26.57 11.63 0.36
CA ARG A 262 25.52 12.54 -0.07
C ARG A 262 24.17 11.85 -0.13
N LEU A 263 23.17 12.39 0.59
CA LEU A 263 21.77 11.95 0.57
C LEU A 263 20.91 12.93 -0.22
N LYS A 264 20.13 12.41 -1.19
CA LYS A 264 19.06 13.14 -1.86
C LYS A 264 17.70 12.66 -1.35
N VAL A 265 16.85 13.57 -0.86
CA VAL A 265 15.55 13.28 -0.24
C VAL A 265 14.44 13.79 -1.15
N ALA A 266 13.66 12.88 -1.74
CA ALA A 266 12.53 13.19 -2.59
C ALA A 266 11.21 12.82 -1.92
N GLY A 267 10.26 13.75 -1.94
CA GLY A 267 8.93 13.62 -1.40
C GLY A 267 8.53 14.80 -0.53
N GLY A 268 7.29 14.77 -0.06
CA GLY A 268 6.71 15.75 0.86
C GLY A 268 5.95 15.05 1.98
N GLY A 269 5.51 15.80 2.97
CA GLY A 269 4.74 15.23 4.07
C GLY A 269 4.68 16.10 5.31
N PRO A 270 3.99 15.64 6.37
CA PRO A 270 3.75 16.44 7.56
C PRO A 270 5.03 16.86 8.30
N LEU A 271 6.13 16.13 8.14
CA LEU A 271 7.42 16.47 8.78
C LEU A 271 8.33 17.34 7.90
N GLU A 272 7.93 17.71 6.68
CA GLU A 272 8.82 18.38 5.72
C GLU A 272 9.42 19.68 6.28
N SER A 273 8.60 20.54 6.85
CA SER A 273 9.06 21.84 7.38
C SER A 273 10.04 21.67 8.53
N GLU A 274 9.73 20.80 9.48
CA GLU A 274 10.59 20.50 10.64
C GLU A 274 11.93 19.89 10.18
N LEU A 275 11.90 18.93 9.27
CA LEU A 275 13.10 18.26 8.79
C LEU A 275 14.01 19.19 7.97
N ARG A 276 13.42 20.08 7.18
CA ARG A 276 14.17 21.11 6.44
C ARG A 276 14.82 22.13 7.38
N GLU A 277 14.11 22.55 8.43
CA GLU A 277 14.67 23.47 9.44
C GLU A 277 15.87 22.84 10.15
N ARG A 278 15.75 21.55 10.53
CA ARG A 278 16.81 20.85 11.28
C ARG A 278 18.01 20.42 10.45
N TYR A 279 17.79 19.98 9.22
CA TYR A 279 18.81 19.33 8.39
C TYR A 279 19.10 20.05 7.07
N GLY A 280 18.38 21.11 6.72
CA GLY A 280 18.55 21.81 5.44
C GLY A 280 19.89 22.52 5.26
N ALA A 281 20.60 22.81 6.36
CA ALA A 281 21.94 23.37 6.35
C ALA A 281 23.06 22.30 6.30
N CYS A 282 22.72 21.00 6.38
CA CYS A 282 23.71 19.93 6.28
C CYS A 282 24.23 19.83 4.84
N PRO A 283 25.55 19.96 4.60
CA PRO A 283 26.09 20.05 3.24
C PRO A 283 25.94 18.74 2.41
N ASN A 284 25.73 17.63 3.09
CA ASN A 284 25.56 16.30 2.47
C ASN A 284 24.10 15.86 2.36
N ILE A 285 23.11 16.71 2.71
CA ILE A 285 21.68 16.40 2.62
C ILE A 285 20.99 17.39 1.68
N GLU A 286 20.38 16.88 0.62
CA GLU A 286 19.67 17.67 -0.39
C GLU A 286 18.18 17.30 -0.42
N PHE A 287 17.29 18.26 -0.12
CA PHE A 287 15.84 18.07 -0.20
C PHE A 287 15.32 18.50 -1.58
N LEU A 288 14.83 17.55 -2.36
CA LEU A 288 14.35 17.77 -3.73
C LEU A 288 12.85 18.14 -3.79
N GLY A 289 12.11 17.98 -2.68
CA GLY A 289 10.65 18.14 -2.68
C GLY A 289 9.92 17.03 -3.44
N MET A 290 8.69 17.33 -3.87
CA MET A 290 7.91 16.39 -4.69
C MET A 290 8.47 16.35 -6.11
N LEU A 291 8.71 15.14 -6.60
CA LEU A 291 9.18 14.88 -7.95
C LEU A 291 8.10 14.18 -8.78
N ASP A 292 8.08 14.44 -10.07
CA ASP A 292 7.30 13.66 -11.02
C ASP A 292 7.90 12.27 -11.26
N ALA A 293 7.17 11.41 -11.95
CA ALA A 293 7.60 10.03 -12.17
C ALA A 293 8.89 9.90 -13.00
N ASP A 294 9.17 10.86 -13.91
CA ASP A 294 10.40 10.86 -14.70
C ASP A 294 11.60 11.28 -13.87
N ALA A 295 11.43 12.28 -13.02
CA ALA A 295 12.48 12.74 -12.11
C ALA A 295 12.78 11.67 -11.04
N VAL A 296 11.75 10.96 -10.52
CA VAL A 296 11.96 9.82 -9.61
C VAL A 296 12.75 8.71 -10.30
N ALA A 297 12.39 8.34 -11.53
CA ALA A 297 13.11 7.30 -12.25
C ALA A 297 14.59 7.66 -12.47
N ARG A 298 14.88 8.93 -12.87
CA ARG A 298 16.25 9.42 -13.00
C ARG A 298 17.00 9.44 -11.67
N LEU A 299 16.34 9.89 -10.59
CA LEU A 299 16.93 9.90 -9.26
C LEU A 299 17.33 8.49 -8.82
N LEU A 300 16.42 7.52 -8.99
CA LEU A 300 16.69 6.12 -8.64
C LEU A 300 17.79 5.53 -9.53
N SER A 301 17.69 5.68 -10.86
CA SER A 301 18.65 5.07 -11.79
C SER A 301 20.07 5.61 -11.68
N ASN A 302 20.26 6.81 -11.14
CA ASN A 302 21.59 7.40 -10.94
C ASN A 302 22.12 7.20 -9.51
N ALA A 303 21.31 6.77 -8.56
CA ALA A 303 21.72 6.55 -7.19
C ALA A 303 22.55 5.27 -7.02
N ARG A 304 23.55 5.29 -6.13
CA ARG A 304 24.29 4.10 -5.72
C ARG A 304 23.44 3.17 -4.85
N LEU A 305 22.49 3.74 -4.10
CA LEU A 305 21.66 3.03 -3.15
C LEU A 305 20.35 3.79 -2.93
N SER A 306 19.26 3.09 -2.71
CA SER A 306 18.02 3.63 -2.17
C SER A 306 17.85 3.17 -0.73
N VAL A 307 17.25 4.01 0.15
CA VAL A 307 17.02 3.65 1.55
C VAL A 307 15.55 3.72 1.90
N VAL A 308 15.05 2.68 2.61
CA VAL A 308 13.65 2.56 3.05
C VAL A 308 13.64 2.23 4.54
N PRO A 309 13.75 3.25 5.42
CA PRO A 309 13.92 3.09 6.85
C PRO A 309 12.60 2.99 7.63
N SER A 310 11.58 2.41 7.03
CA SER A 310 10.22 2.37 7.59
C SER A 310 10.17 1.77 9.01
N GLN A 311 9.31 2.34 9.84
CA GLN A 311 9.09 1.96 11.24
C GLN A 311 7.69 1.39 11.49
N TRP A 312 6.99 1.05 10.43
CA TRP A 312 5.67 0.40 10.45
C TRP A 312 5.64 -0.80 9.51
N TYR A 313 4.62 -1.62 9.62
CA TYR A 313 4.45 -2.78 8.75
C TYR A 313 4.08 -2.34 7.32
N GLU A 314 5.09 -2.23 6.47
CA GLU A 314 4.87 -2.09 5.02
C GLU A 314 4.37 -3.41 4.46
N ASN A 315 3.46 -3.35 3.48
CA ASN A 315 3.03 -4.54 2.78
C ASN A 315 3.98 -4.86 1.62
N ASN A 316 3.85 -4.13 0.55
CA ASN A 316 4.70 -4.29 -0.64
C ASN A 316 5.01 -2.89 -1.17
N PRO A 317 5.99 -2.19 -0.55
CA PRO A 317 6.24 -0.78 -0.84
C PRO A 317 6.73 -0.57 -2.27
N LEU A 318 5.98 0.21 -3.04
CA LEU A 318 6.31 0.52 -4.44
C LEU A 318 7.66 1.21 -4.57
N SER A 319 8.11 1.96 -3.55
CA SER A 319 9.44 2.57 -3.54
C SER A 319 10.58 1.55 -3.60
N VAL A 320 10.45 0.39 -2.93
CA VAL A 320 11.41 -0.71 -3.06
C VAL A 320 11.34 -1.34 -4.45
N VAL A 321 10.12 -1.63 -4.93
CA VAL A 321 9.91 -2.22 -6.26
C VAL A 321 10.49 -1.33 -7.36
N GLU A 322 10.22 -0.03 -7.31
CA GLU A 322 10.72 0.96 -8.28
C GLU A 322 12.25 1.09 -8.22
N SER A 323 12.84 1.11 -7.01
CA SER A 323 14.29 1.13 -6.83
C SER A 323 14.95 -0.07 -7.48
N LEU A 324 14.45 -1.26 -7.18
CA LEU A 324 14.99 -2.51 -7.73
C LEU A 324 14.80 -2.59 -9.26
N CYS A 325 13.65 -2.17 -9.80
CA CYS A 325 13.41 -2.11 -11.24
C CYS A 325 14.31 -1.09 -11.94
N ALA A 326 14.72 -0.02 -11.25
CA ALA A 326 15.72 0.93 -11.74
C ALA A 326 17.18 0.40 -11.64
N GLY A 327 17.36 -0.83 -11.15
CA GLY A 327 18.68 -1.42 -10.92
C GLY A 327 19.38 -0.89 -9.67
N THR A 328 18.67 -0.20 -8.80
CA THR A 328 19.26 0.43 -7.61
C THR A 328 19.05 -0.47 -6.40
N PRO A 329 20.14 -0.90 -5.75
CA PRO A 329 20.05 -1.72 -4.55
C PRO A 329 19.37 -0.95 -3.42
N VAL A 330 18.79 -1.69 -2.44
CA VAL A 330 18.00 -1.10 -1.36
C VAL A 330 18.60 -1.44 0.00
N ALA A 331 18.82 -0.43 0.84
CA ALA A 331 18.94 -0.62 2.29
C ALA A 331 17.53 -0.51 2.90
N GLY A 332 16.96 -1.63 3.33
CA GLY A 332 15.59 -1.70 3.82
C GLY A 332 15.50 -2.11 5.30
N ALA A 333 14.57 -1.51 6.04
CA ALA A 333 14.30 -1.93 7.41
C ALA A 333 13.70 -3.35 7.45
N ASP A 334 14.10 -4.16 8.43
CA ASP A 334 13.57 -5.51 8.70
C ASP A 334 12.18 -5.42 9.32
N ILE A 335 11.20 -4.98 8.52
CA ILE A 335 9.83 -4.76 9.00
C ILE A 335 8.81 -4.98 7.89
N GLY A 336 7.71 -5.67 8.22
CA GLY A 336 6.64 -5.95 7.28
C GLY A 336 7.12 -6.76 6.08
N GLY A 337 6.66 -6.39 4.88
CA GLY A 337 7.04 -7.04 3.62
C GLY A 337 8.33 -6.53 2.97
N ILE A 338 9.06 -5.59 3.59
CA ILE A 338 10.30 -5.07 3.02
C ILE A 338 11.36 -6.16 2.82
N PRO A 339 11.65 -7.03 3.84
CA PRO A 339 12.68 -8.06 3.70
C PRO A 339 12.41 -9.08 2.58
N GLU A 340 11.14 -9.27 2.22
CA GLU A 340 10.76 -10.22 1.17
C GLU A 340 11.12 -9.74 -0.26
N LEU A 341 11.38 -8.45 -0.39
CA LEU A 341 11.71 -7.81 -1.67
C LEU A 341 13.23 -7.75 -1.91
N ILE A 342 14.02 -7.90 -0.86
CA ILE A 342 15.45 -7.66 -0.84
C ILE A 342 16.19 -8.97 -0.57
N ASP A 343 17.12 -9.31 -1.44
CA ASP A 343 18.06 -10.41 -1.24
C ASP A 343 19.51 -9.89 -1.19
N ASN A 344 20.45 -10.79 -0.91
CA ASN A 344 21.88 -10.44 -0.79
C ASN A 344 22.49 -9.85 -2.07
N GLU A 345 21.86 -10.02 -3.24
CA GLU A 345 22.32 -9.48 -4.51
C GLU A 345 21.67 -8.15 -4.86
N SER A 346 20.58 -7.79 -4.16
CA SER A 346 19.78 -6.60 -4.43
C SER A 346 19.74 -5.58 -3.28
N GLY A 347 20.32 -5.90 -2.11
CA GLY A 347 20.36 -4.95 -1.03
C GLY A 347 20.84 -5.49 0.32
N ILE A 348 20.59 -4.72 1.36
CA ILE A 348 20.88 -5.04 2.77
C ILE A 348 19.64 -4.75 3.61
N VAL A 349 19.33 -5.66 4.53
CA VAL A 349 18.26 -5.50 5.50
C VAL A 349 18.86 -5.13 6.86
N PHE A 350 18.27 -4.17 7.58
CA PHE A 350 18.74 -3.71 8.90
C PHE A 350 17.59 -3.62 9.91
N GLN A 351 17.92 -3.71 11.21
CA GLN A 351 16.93 -3.65 12.28
C GLN A 351 16.27 -2.27 12.36
N PRO A 352 14.93 -2.16 12.32
CA PRO A 352 14.24 -0.90 12.49
C PRO A 352 14.45 -0.34 13.90
N PHE A 353 14.30 1.00 14.06
CA PHE A 353 14.50 1.71 15.32
C PHE A 353 15.93 1.61 15.90
N ASP A 354 16.90 1.24 15.09
CA ASP A 354 18.31 1.11 15.44
C ASP A 354 19.17 1.96 14.50
N SER A 355 19.60 3.11 15.00
CA SER A 355 20.43 4.06 14.23
C SER A 355 21.82 3.53 13.93
N GLU A 356 22.38 2.65 14.77
CA GLU A 356 23.69 2.02 14.53
C GLU A 356 23.59 0.95 13.44
N ALA A 357 22.52 0.14 13.46
CA ALA A 357 22.23 -0.82 12.41
C ALA A 357 22.00 -0.12 11.06
N LEU A 358 21.26 1.00 11.03
CA LEU A 358 21.07 1.82 9.83
C LEU A 358 22.40 2.38 9.32
N CYS A 359 23.22 2.95 10.21
CA CYS A 359 24.55 3.49 9.86
C CYS A 359 25.45 2.41 9.25
N THR A 360 25.48 1.25 9.88
CA THR A 360 26.28 0.09 9.42
C THR A 360 25.79 -0.41 8.06
N ALA A 361 24.48 -0.54 7.86
CA ALA A 361 23.87 -0.98 6.61
C ALA A 361 24.18 0.00 5.47
N LEU A 362 24.03 1.31 5.70
CA LEU A 362 24.36 2.34 4.70
C LEU A 362 25.84 2.29 4.31
N SER A 363 26.75 2.25 5.29
CA SER A 363 28.20 2.18 5.04
C SER A 363 28.60 0.91 4.28
N SER A 364 28.04 -0.23 4.66
CA SER A 364 28.29 -1.52 4.01
C SER A 364 27.72 -1.55 2.59
N ALA A 365 26.49 -1.06 2.39
CA ALA A 365 25.84 -1.06 1.09
C ALA A 365 26.53 -0.10 0.11
N LEU A 366 26.99 1.08 0.58
CA LEU A 366 27.67 2.08 -0.24
C LEU A 366 29.11 1.69 -0.59
N SER A 367 29.77 0.87 0.23
CA SER A 367 31.11 0.36 -0.09
C SER A 367 31.10 -0.88 -1.01
N ARG A 368 29.97 -1.56 -1.11
CA ARG A 368 29.82 -2.75 -1.94
C ARG A 368 29.64 -2.41 -3.42
N ARG A 369 30.17 -3.24 -4.30
CA ARG A 369 29.88 -3.20 -5.74
C ARG A 369 28.63 -4.03 -6.03
N TRP A 370 27.67 -3.42 -6.70
CA TRP A 370 26.40 -4.04 -7.06
C TRP A 370 26.32 -4.28 -8.57
N ASN A 371 25.68 -5.36 -8.99
CA ASN A 371 25.37 -5.59 -10.40
C ASN A 371 23.99 -4.96 -10.72
N HIS A 372 24.00 -3.67 -11.03
CA HIS A 372 22.79 -2.88 -11.30
C HIS A 372 21.96 -3.46 -12.45
N ALA A 373 22.59 -3.97 -13.51
CA ALA A 373 21.90 -4.57 -14.64
C ALA A 373 21.17 -5.85 -14.24
N GLU A 374 21.78 -6.70 -13.42
CA GLU A 374 21.15 -7.93 -12.95
C GLU A 374 20.01 -7.66 -11.95
N ILE A 375 20.18 -6.67 -11.06
CA ILE A 375 19.11 -6.21 -10.16
C ILE A 375 17.90 -5.78 -10.98
N ALA A 376 18.09 -4.91 -12.00
CA ALA A 376 17.01 -4.44 -12.86
C ALA A 376 16.34 -5.59 -13.61
N ARG A 377 17.12 -6.47 -14.25
CA ARG A 377 16.60 -7.59 -15.04
C ARG A 377 15.71 -8.51 -14.22
N ARG A 378 16.19 -8.96 -13.04
CA ARG A 378 15.43 -9.84 -12.14
C ARG A 378 14.16 -9.17 -11.61
N SER A 379 14.27 -7.89 -11.26
CA SER A 379 13.14 -7.15 -10.68
C SER A 379 12.08 -6.83 -11.71
N LEU A 380 12.45 -6.42 -12.92
CA LEU A 380 11.51 -6.22 -14.02
C LEU A 380 10.76 -7.51 -14.39
N GLN A 381 11.44 -8.66 -14.36
CA GLN A 381 10.77 -9.95 -14.56
C GLN A 381 9.79 -10.27 -13.42
N ARG A 382 10.23 -10.12 -12.16
CA ARG A 382 9.43 -10.43 -10.96
C ARG A 382 8.17 -9.56 -10.85
N PHE A 383 8.31 -8.27 -11.10
CA PHE A 383 7.24 -7.27 -10.91
C PHE A 383 6.58 -6.86 -12.24
N SER A 384 6.72 -7.68 -13.28
CA SER A 384 6.08 -7.42 -14.58
C SER A 384 4.56 -7.56 -14.51
N GLN A 385 3.88 -6.82 -15.37
CA GLN A 385 2.44 -6.96 -15.59
C GLN A 385 2.06 -8.37 -16.00
N GLN A 386 2.85 -9.00 -16.88
CA GLN A 386 2.58 -10.34 -17.41
C GLN A 386 2.60 -11.38 -16.28
N THR A 387 3.61 -11.34 -15.41
CA THR A 387 3.70 -12.23 -14.24
C THR A 387 2.51 -12.02 -13.31
N HIS A 388 2.14 -10.77 -13.03
CA HIS A 388 1.01 -10.44 -12.16
C HIS A 388 -0.32 -10.90 -12.76
N LEU A 389 -0.58 -10.61 -14.05
CA LEU A 389 -1.80 -11.00 -14.74
C LEU A 389 -1.98 -12.52 -14.77
N GLN A 390 -0.91 -13.26 -15.03
CA GLN A 390 -0.95 -14.71 -15.06
C GLN A 390 -1.48 -15.29 -13.74
N VAL A 391 -0.96 -14.82 -12.60
CA VAL A 391 -1.44 -15.25 -11.28
C VAL A 391 -2.86 -14.73 -11.02
N LEU A 392 -3.14 -13.48 -11.39
CA LEU A 392 -4.46 -12.87 -11.19
C LEU A 392 -5.56 -13.67 -11.93
N MET A 393 -5.29 -14.12 -13.14
CA MET A 393 -6.25 -14.88 -13.94
C MET A 393 -6.39 -16.34 -13.48
N ASN A 394 -5.25 -17.03 -13.29
CA ASN A 394 -5.24 -18.47 -13.06
C ASN A 394 -5.58 -18.83 -11.60
N ASP A 395 -5.12 -18.03 -10.64
CA ASP A 395 -5.20 -18.36 -9.22
C ASP A 395 -6.19 -17.49 -8.45
N VAL A 396 -6.33 -16.21 -8.82
CA VAL A 396 -7.20 -15.27 -8.10
C VAL A 396 -8.62 -15.29 -8.67
N TYR A 397 -8.80 -15.07 -9.97
CA TYR A 397 -10.14 -14.99 -10.55
C TYR A 397 -10.74 -16.37 -10.86
N ARG A 398 -9.96 -17.32 -11.35
CA ARG A 398 -10.37 -18.74 -11.61
C ARG A 398 -11.71 -18.86 -12.35
N VAL A 399 -11.90 -18.10 -13.42
CA VAL A 399 -13.14 -18.07 -14.21
C VAL A 399 -12.95 -18.77 -15.52
#